data_7fc1b5bce10d892326b416555ed3b518
#
_entry.id   7fc1b5bce10d892326b416555ed3b518
#
_cell.length_a   1.000
_cell.length_b   1.000
_cell.length_c   1.000
_cell.angle_alpha   90.00
_cell.angle_beta   90.00
_cell.angle_gamma   90.00
#
_symmetry.space_group_name_H-M   'P 1'
#
loop_
_entity.id
_entity.type
_entity.pdbx_description
1 polymer ?
#
loop_
_entity_poly.entity_id
_entity_poly.type
_entity_poly.pdbx_seq_one_letter_code
_entity_poly.pdbx_strand_id
1 'polypeptide(L)'
;MKILSAPRTGSLGAETYYQSPFGVCARRRTVPRDRPSNRKAAARSYFGISSREWGLKLTEAQRERWNAAALHVPSRPWMGQYSHLSGQQFCVQINSTLRGLGLAPVEEPPAPVVFGPNP
;
A
#
# COMPACT_ATOMS: atom_id res chain seq x y z
N MET A 1 -5.21 -28.88 11.41
CA MET A 1 -5.36 -30.26 10.85
C MET A 1 -4.37 -30.44 9.72
N LYS A 2 -3.62 -31.51 9.75
CA LYS A 2 -2.69 -31.86 8.67
C LYS A 2 -3.41 -32.62 7.55
N ILE A 3 -3.13 -32.27 6.30
CA ILE A 3 -3.82 -32.84 5.15
C ILE A 3 -2.82 -33.59 4.28
N LEU A 4 -3.13 -34.83 3.92
CA LEU A 4 -2.39 -35.66 2.97
C LEU A 4 -2.99 -35.49 1.55
N SER A 5 -2.80 -34.32 0.97
CA SER A 5 -3.29 -33.99 -0.38
C SER A 5 -2.30 -33.11 -1.11
N ALA A 6 -2.58 -32.84 -2.40
CA ALA A 6 -1.76 -31.93 -3.19
C ALA A 6 -1.58 -30.57 -2.48
N PRO A 7 -0.40 -29.94 -2.64
CA PRO A 7 -0.15 -28.64 -2.01
C PRO A 7 -1.22 -27.62 -2.38
N ARG A 8 -1.76 -26.94 -1.38
CA ARG A 8 -2.77 -25.90 -1.53
C ARG A 8 -2.42 -24.71 -0.66
N THR A 9 -2.74 -23.53 -1.15
CA THR A 9 -2.68 -22.30 -0.37
C THR A 9 -3.91 -21.46 -0.66
N GLY A 10 -4.37 -20.68 0.32
CA GLY A 10 -5.54 -19.82 0.17
C GLY A 10 -6.77 -20.35 0.87
N SER A 11 -7.90 -19.68 0.67
CA SER A 11 -9.16 -20.00 1.33
C SER A 11 -10.17 -20.59 0.33
N LEU A 12 -10.83 -21.66 0.74
CA LEU A 12 -11.91 -22.31 0.00
C LEU A 12 -13.05 -22.61 0.96
N GLY A 13 -14.18 -21.95 0.75
CA GLY A 13 -15.34 -22.12 1.63
C GLY A 13 -15.05 -21.70 3.07
N ALA A 14 -15.27 -22.61 4.00
CA ALA A 14 -15.09 -22.38 5.43
C ALA A 14 -13.66 -22.64 5.93
N GLU A 15 -12.74 -23.03 5.04
CA GLU A 15 -11.38 -23.42 5.40
C GLU A 15 -10.32 -22.55 4.73
N THR A 16 -9.21 -22.35 5.43
CA THR A 16 -8.00 -21.74 4.90
C THR A 16 -6.87 -22.74 4.96
N TYR A 17 -6.19 -22.94 3.83
CA TYR A 17 -5.07 -23.84 3.69
C TYR A 17 -3.76 -23.06 3.75
N TYR A 18 -2.79 -23.54 4.48
CA TYR A 18 -1.47 -22.94 4.60
C TYR A 18 -0.37 -23.98 4.64
N GLN A 19 0.79 -23.59 4.16
CA GLN A 19 1.98 -24.43 4.18
C GLN A 19 2.68 -24.29 5.53
N SER A 20 2.95 -25.41 6.18
CA SER A 20 3.78 -25.46 7.39
C SER A 20 5.04 -26.29 7.14
N PRO A 21 6.06 -26.22 8.01
CA PRO A 21 7.23 -27.11 7.90
C PRO A 21 6.88 -28.60 7.91
N PHE A 22 5.71 -28.95 8.39
CA PHE A 22 5.22 -30.34 8.49
C PHE A 22 4.24 -30.74 7.37
N GLY A 23 4.04 -29.88 6.38
CA GLY A 23 3.16 -30.12 5.24
C GLY A 23 2.00 -29.12 5.15
N VAL A 24 1.02 -29.44 4.31
CA VAL A 24 -0.18 -28.61 4.13
C VAL A 24 -1.12 -28.78 5.31
N CYS A 25 -1.52 -27.68 5.90
CA CYS A 25 -2.46 -27.64 7.01
C CYS A 25 -3.73 -26.88 6.61
N ALA A 26 -4.85 -27.22 7.23
CA ALA A 26 -6.10 -26.50 7.11
C ALA A 26 -6.52 -25.95 8.47
N ARG A 27 -7.09 -24.78 8.48
CA ARG A 27 -7.75 -24.18 9.66
C ARG A 27 -9.09 -23.58 9.26
N ARG A 28 -9.96 -23.43 10.24
CA ARG A 28 -11.23 -22.75 10.01
C ARG A 28 -10.96 -21.31 9.55
N ARG A 29 -11.63 -20.89 8.50
CA ARG A 29 -11.55 -19.52 8.02
C ARG A 29 -12.13 -18.57 9.07
N THR A 30 -11.33 -17.61 9.48
CA THR A 30 -11.75 -16.56 10.38
C THR A 30 -11.76 -15.25 9.61
N VAL A 31 -12.92 -14.59 9.56
CA VAL A 31 -13.03 -13.25 8.99
C VAL A 31 -12.83 -12.25 10.13
N PRO A 32 -11.77 -11.45 10.10
CA PRO A 32 -11.57 -10.43 11.13
C PRO A 32 -12.74 -9.45 11.16
N ARG A 33 -13.24 -9.14 12.34
CA ARG A 33 -14.23 -8.08 12.51
C ARG A 33 -13.53 -6.74 12.42
N ASP A 34 -13.86 -5.97 11.39
CA ASP A 34 -13.42 -4.58 11.31
C ASP A 34 -14.38 -3.72 12.15
N ARG A 35 -13.90 -3.27 13.31
CA ARG A 35 -14.67 -2.34 14.15
C ARG A 35 -14.70 -0.98 13.46
N PRO A 36 -15.90 -0.46 13.11
CA PRO A 36 -16.00 0.85 12.51
C PRO A 36 -15.49 1.92 13.48
N SER A 37 -14.74 2.88 12.95
CA SER A 37 -14.36 4.09 13.67
C SER A 37 -14.28 5.25 12.70
N ASN A 38 -14.57 6.46 13.18
CA ASN A 38 -14.51 7.67 12.37
C ASN A 38 -13.09 7.89 11.81
N ARG A 39 -12.08 7.54 12.59
CA ARG A 39 -10.67 7.67 12.19
C ARG A 39 -10.31 6.75 11.01
N LYS A 40 -10.77 5.51 11.04
CA LYS A 40 -10.59 4.57 9.92
C LYS A 40 -11.35 5.00 8.68
N ALA A 41 -12.59 5.47 8.84
CA ALA A 41 -13.39 5.97 7.74
C ALA A 41 -12.74 7.19 7.08
N ALA A 42 -12.23 8.13 7.86
CA ALA A 42 -11.51 9.29 7.37
C ALA A 42 -10.23 8.88 6.59
N ALA A 43 -9.41 8.00 7.14
CA ALA A 43 -8.19 7.52 6.49
C ALA A 43 -8.49 6.84 5.14
N ARG A 44 -9.50 5.99 5.09
CA ARG A 44 -9.94 5.34 3.85
C ARG A 44 -10.46 6.36 2.82
N SER A 45 -11.19 7.37 3.27
CA SER A 45 -11.68 8.45 2.42
C SER A 45 -10.54 9.25 1.80
N TYR A 46 -9.55 9.65 2.58
CA TYR A 46 -8.39 10.40 2.09
C TYR A 46 -7.59 9.59 1.07
N PHE A 47 -7.37 8.33 1.34
CA PHE A 47 -6.70 7.42 0.40
C PHE A 47 -7.48 7.28 -0.90
N GLY A 48 -8.79 7.04 -0.82
CA GLY A 48 -9.65 6.87 -2.00
C GLY A 48 -9.74 8.12 -2.86
N ILE A 49 -9.83 9.31 -2.26
CA ILE A 49 -9.83 10.59 -2.98
C ILE A 49 -8.49 10.81 -3.68
N SER A 50 -7.39 10.64 -2.97
CA SER A 50 -6.04 10.82 -3.53
C SER A 50 -5.77 9.85 -4.67
N SER A 51 -6.22 8.61 -4.57
CA SER A 51 -6.08 7.60 -5.61
C SER A 51 -6.88 7.94 -6.89
N ARG A 52 -8.09 8.48 -6.73
CA ARG A 52 -8.92 8.93 -7.86
C ARG A 52 -8.34 10.15 -8.56
N GLU A 53 -7.78 11.09 -7.82
CA GLU A 53 -7.19 12.31 -8.39
C GLU A 53 -6.00 12.01 -9.31
N TRP A 54 -5.27 10.94 -9.08
CA TRP A 54 -4.21 10.51 -9.98
C TRP A 54 -4.68 10.33 -11.43
N GLY A 55 -5.83 9.72 -11.62
CA GLY A 55 -6.37 9.48 -12.96
C GLY A 55 -7.20 10.62 -13.53
N LEU A 56 -7.88 11.39 -12.69
CA LEU A 56 -8.87 12.38 -13.11
C LEU A 56 -8.34 13.80 -13.14
N LYS A 57 -7.48 14.17 -12.21
CA LYS A 57 -7.03 15.55 -12.01
C LYS A 57 -5.64 15.84 -12.58
N LEU A 58 -4.72 14.87 -12.47
CA LEU A 58 -3.35 15.07 -12.93
C LEU A 58 -3.22 14.92 -14.44
N THR A 59 -2.43 15.81 -15.04
CA THR A 59 -2.04 15.70 -16.44
C THR A 59 -0.96 14.63 -16.63
N GLU A 60 -0.76 14.18 -17.87
CA GLU A 60 0.27 13.20 -18.19
C GLU A 60 1.68 13.68 -17.79
N ALA A 61 1.99 14.94 -18.07
CA ALA A 61 3.26 15.55 -17.68
C ALA A 61 3.49 15.55 -16.15
N GLN A 62 2.44 15.79 -15.38
CA GLN A 62 2.50 15.71 -13.90
C GLN A 62 2.72 14.28 -13.42
N ARG A 63 2.05 13.31 -14.03
CA ARG A 63 2.26 11.88 -13.71
C ARG A 63 3.69 11.43 -14.01
N GLU A 64 4.27 11.87 -15.13
CA GLU A 64 5.66 11.58 -15.46
C GLU A 64 6.63 12.16 -14.45
N ARG A 65 6.38 13.38 -13.97
CA ARG A 65 7.19 14.00 -12.92
C ARG A 65 7.10 13.23 -11.59
N TRP A 66 5.91 12.76 -11.23
CA TRP A 66 5.73 11.89 -10.07
C TRP A 66 6.45 10.55 -10.23
N ASN A 67 6.40 9.95 -11.40
CA ASN A 67 7.14 8.72 -11.68
C ASN A 67 8.64 8.92 -11.57
N ALA A 68 9.18 10.03 -12.08
CA ALA A 68 10.59 10.37 -11.96
C ALA A 68 11.02 10.62 -10.51
N ALA A 69 10.20 11.32 -9.74
CA ALA A 69 10.46 11.56 -8.32
C ALA A 69 10.40 10.26 -7.50
N ALA A 70 9.50 9.35 -7.83
CA ALA A 70 9.34 8.08 -7.13
C ALA A 70 10.54 7.13 -7.29
N LEU A 71 11.36 7.29 -8.32
CA LEU A 71 12.59 6.50 -8.49
C LEU A 71 13.58 6.67 -7.33
N HIS A 72 13.52 7.78 -6.62
CA HIS A 72 14.36 8.07 -5.47
C HIS A 72 13.76 7.64 -4.13
N VAL A 73 12.53 7.12 -4.14
CA VAL A 73 11.84 6.70 -2.92
C VAL A 73 11.91 5.18 -2.81
N PRO A 74 12.65 4.65 -1.81
CA PRO A 74 12.76 3.21 -1.67
C PRO A 74 11.43 2.60 -1.21
N SER A 75 11.03 1.53 -1.87
CA SER A 75 10.04 0.61 -1.33
C SER A 75 10.73 -0.35 -0.37
N ARG A 76 10.08 -0.64 0.75
CA ARG A 76 10.59 -1.58 1.76
C ARG A 76 9.72 -2.83 1.78
N PRO A 77 9.86 -3.73 0.80
CA PRO A 77 9.08 -4.94 0.79
C PRO A 77 9.51 -5.87 1.93
N TRP A 78 8.57 -6.62 2.42
CA TRP A 78 8.74 -7.57 3.52
C TRP A 78 9.87 -8.59 3.30
N MET A 79 10.13 -8.95 2.05
CA MET A 79 11.06 -10.01 1.66
C MET A 79 12.48 -9.52 1.31
N GLY A 80 12.84 -8.31 1.67
CA GLY A 80 14.19 -7.77 1.42
C GLY A 80 14.49 -7.45 -0.04
N GLN A 81 13.51 -7.40 -0.92
CA GLN A 81 13.68 -7.00 -2.31
C GLN A 81 13.92 -5.49 -2.40
N TYR A 82 14.88 -5.09 -3.21
CA TYR A 82 15.11 -3.67 -3.49
C TYR A 82 14.21 -3.21 -4.63
N SER A 83 13.39 -2.22 -4.35
CA SER A 83 12.50 -1.61 -5.31
C SER A 83 12.25 -0.15 -4.95
N HIS A 84 11.63 0.59 -5.86
CA HIS A 84 11.14 1.95 -5.59
C HIS A 84 9.62 1.98 -5.70
N LEU A 85 9.00 3.01 -5.13
CA LEU A 85 7.56 3.22 -5.28
C LEU A 85 7.23 3.61 -6.72
N SER A 86 6.01 3.29 -7.17
CA SER A 86 5.47 3.88 -8.38
C SER A 86 5.08 5.33 -8.14
N GLY A 87 4.99 6.13 -9.20
CA GLY A 87 4.57 7.53 -9.08
C GLY A 87 3.20 7.67 -8.44
N GLN A 88 2.27 6.79 -8.77
CA GLN A 88 0.94 6.77 -8.17
C GLN A 88 0.99 6.49 -6.66
N GLN A 89 1.75 5.49 -6.24
CA GLN A 89 1.91 5.16 -4.82
C GLN A 89 2.50 6.33 -4.02
N PHE A 90 3.51 6.97 -4.57
CA PHE A 90 4.15 8.12 -3.94
C PHE A 90 3.21 9.31 -3.85
N CYS A 91 2.51 9.65 -4.93
CA CYS A 91 1.51 10.72 -4.96
C CYS A 91 0.38 10.48 -3.95
N VAL A 92 -0.17 9.27 -3.92
CA VAL A 92 -1.24 8.90 -2.98
C VAL A 92 -0.75 8.96 -1.53
N GLN A 93 0.45 8.49 -1.26
CA GLN A 93 1.05 8.53 0.09
C GLN A 93 1.15 9.97 0.60
N ILE A 94 1.71 10.88 -0.19
CA ILE A 94 1.89 12.28 0.19
C ILE A 94 0.54 12.98 0.36
N ASN A 95 -0.34 12.87 -0.62
CA ASN A 95 -1.62 13.56 -0.60
C ASN A 95 -2.58 13.04 0.48
N SER A 96 -2.57 11.74 0.75
CA SER A 96 -3.34 11.18 1.86
C SER A 96 -2.86 11.71 3.21
N THR A 97 -1.55 11.82 3.40
CA THR A 97 -0.95 12.38 4.62
C THR A 97 -1.29 13.86 4.77
N LEU A 98 -1.18 14.64 3.71
CA LEU A 98 -1.54 16.06 3.72
C LEU A 98 -3.01 16.27 4.07
N ARG A 99 -3.91 15.50 3.50
CA ARG A 99 -5.34 15.56 3.82
C ARG A 99 -5.61 15.18 5.28
N GLY A 100 -4.92 14.19 5.79
CA GLY A 100 -5.00 13.77 7.20
C GLY A 100 -4.54 14.86 8.17
N LEU A 101 -3.63 15.72 7.74
CA LEU A 101 -3.14 16.87 8.51
C LEU A 101 -3.96 18.15 8.29
N GLY A 102 -4.99 18.10 7.45
CA GLY A 102 -5.81 19.27 7.12
C GLY A 102 -5.15 20.23 6.13
N LEU A 103 -4.09 19.81 5.46
CA LEU A 103 -3.39 20.60 4.45
C LEU A 103 -3.93 20.32 3.05
N ALA A 104 -3.72 21.29 2.13
CA ALA A 104 -4.14 21.12 0.74
C ALA A 104 -3.28 20.08 0.02
N PRO A 105 -3.86 19.24 -0.84
CA PRO A 105 -3.10 18.29 -1.65
C PRO A 105 -2.24 19.02 -2.68
N VAL A 106 -1.12 18.40 -3.08
CA VAL A 106 -0.20 18.94 -4.07
C VAL A 106 -0.32 18.17 -5.40
N GLU A 107 -0.21 18.89 -6.49
CA GLU A 107 -0.25 18.31 -7.85
C GLU A 107 1.13 18.00 -8.39
N GLU A 108 2.16 18.64 -7.86
CA GLU A 108 3.56 18.46 -8.27
C GLU A 108 4.32 17.70 -7.18
N PRO A 109 5.29 16.84 -7.56
CA PRO A 109 6.11 16.15 -6.59
C PRO A 109 6.99 17.14 -5.79
N PRO A 110 7.21 16.87 -4.50
CA PRO A 110 8.13 17.69 -3.71
C PRO A 110 9.55 17.58 -4.25
N ALA A 111 10.30 18.65 -4.10
CA ALA A 111 11.74 18.62 -4.41
C ALA A 111 12.44 17.56 -3.55
N PRO A 112 13.44 16.84 -4.11
CA PRO A 112 14.18 15.86 -3.33
C PRO A 112 14.89 16.55 -2.17
N VAL A 113 14.57 16.11 -0.95
CA VAL A 113 15.27 16.59 0.24
C VAL A 113 16.57 15.82 0.33
N VAL A 114 17.66 16.49 0.02
CA VAL A 114 19.00 15.96 0.25
C VAL A 114 19.28 16.12 1.75
N PHE A 115 19.10 15.05 2.50
CA PHE A 115 19.63 15.02 3.86
C PHE A 115 21.14 15.00 3.76
N GLY A 116 21.79 16.06 4.19
CA GLY A 116 23.23 16.08 4.31
C GLY A 116 23.75 14.96 5.22
N PRO A 117 25.03 14.63 5.14
CA PRO A 117 25.59 13.60 6.02
C PRO A 117 25.28 13.96 7.48
N ASN A 118 24.80 12.98 8.22
CA ASN A 118 24.53 13.14 9.64
C ASN A 118 25.82 13.61 10.34
N PRO A 119 25.76 14.70 11.09
CA PRO A 119 26.94 15.17 11.82
C PRO A 119 27.41 14.15 12.87
#